data_451a6fb4dacd3f3cf9615b348e95f6bf
#
_entry.id   451a6fb4dacd3f3cf9615b348e95f6bf
#
_cell.length_a   1.000
_cell.length_b   1.000
_cell.length_c   1.000
_cell.angle_alpha   90.00
_cell.angle_beta   90.00
_cell.angle_gamma   90.00
#
_symmetry.space_group_name_H-M   'P 1'
#
loop_
_entity.id
_entity.type
_entity.pdbx_description
1 polymer ?
#
loop_
_entity_poly.entity_id
_entity_poly.type
_entity_poly.pdbx_seq_one_letter_code
_entity_poly.pdbx_strand_id
1 'polypeptide(L)'
;MLDRTTIAAIATPPGRGGVGVIRLSGPKSYEIAQALSQKDLPKARFAGFRQFYDAAGEVMDEGLVICFPNPNSFTGEDVVELQGHGGPVIQNALLGRLLELGATAARAGEFSMRAFENGKLDLVQAEAIADLIDATSQAAARSAVRSLQGAFSTKVNTVLEQLIHLRLHVEAAIDFPEEEIDFLADGKILNLLDGVANAVTQVQQSARQGQLLREGLQVVIAGKPNAGKSSLLNALAGNERAIVTDIAGTTRDVLHEKITLNGLPITLTDTAGLRETGDIVEKEGIRRAIKEIEQADLLLLVYDLSQGDDPLQLAQEYFAEHLEPKRLILIGNKADLTGADAVMGDFKGFRHITVSAKQETGVQSLIDAITAHAGFQPEEDTFIARTRHLDAMKRTQMYLAEAREQLVVYNAGELVAESLRLAQNALGEITGDFSADDLLGKIFGSFCIGK
;
A
#
# COMPACT_ATOMS: atom_id res chain seq x y z
N MET A 1 16.83 22.93 2.77
CA MET A 1 17.38 23.47 1.49
C MET A 1 17.36 22.34 0.50
N LEU A 2 16.65 22.53 -0.61
CA LEU A 2 16.67 21.61 -1.74
C LEU A 2 18.13 21.36 -2.18
N ASP A 3 18.57 20.11 -2.12
CA ASP A 3 19.85 19.70 -2.67
C ASP A 3 19.77 19.85 -4.20
N ARG A 4 20.37 20.88 -4.76
CA ARG A 4 20.32 21.20 -6.19
C ARG A 4 21.34 20.40 -7.00
N THR A 5 21.80 19.25 -6.51
CA THR A 5 22.69 18.36 -7.27
C THR A 5 21.92 17.66 -8.39
N THR A 6 22.60 17.36 -9.48
CA THR A 6 22.04 16.50 -10.53
C THR A 6 22.19 15.05 -10.12
N ILE A 7 21.09 14.33 -10.04
CA ILE A 7 21.06 12.91 -9.67
C ILE A 7 20.92 12.00 -10.88
N ALA A 8 21.44 10.78 -10.76
CA ALA A 8 21.32 9.74 -11.78
C ALA A 8 20.99 8.39 -11.14
N ALA A 9 20.15 7.60 -11.79
CA ALA A 9 19.89 6.21 -11.41
C ALA A 9 19.43 5.36 -12.60
N ILE A 10 19.63 4.04 -12.49
CA ILE A 10 19.01 3.06 -13.36
C ILE A 10 17.51 3.00 -12.98
N ALA A 11 16.63 3.28 -13.94
CA ALA A 11 15.18 3.35 -13.73
C ALA A 11 14.44 2.05 -14.10
N THR A 12 15.11 1.10 -14.75
CA THR A 12 14.59 -0.23 -15.08
C THR A 12 14.92 -1.24 -13.98
N PRO A 13 14.07 -2.27 -13.76
CA PRO A 13 14.35 -3.31 -12.78
C PRO A 13 15.70 -4.02 -13.03
N PRO A 14 16.38 -4.53 -11.99
CA PRO A 14 17.59 -5.30 -12.16
C PRO A 14 17.32 -6.61 -12.93
N GLY A 15 18.24 -7.00 -13.81
CA GLY A 15 18.11 -8.22 -14.61
C GLY A 15 18.61 -8.04 -16.03
N ARG A 16 18.31 -9.02 -16.90
CA ARG A 16 18.64 -8.96 -18.32
C ARG A 16 17.40 -8.56 -19.11
N GLY A 17 17.46 -7.42 -19.78
CA GLY A 17 16.41 -6.92 -20.66
C GLY A 17 16.96 -6.44 -21.99
N GLY A 18 16.11 -6.32 -23.02
CA GLY A 18 16.50 -5.72 -24.30
C GLY A 18 16.80 -4.23 -24.19
N VAL A 19 16.15 -3.53 -23.27
CA VAL A 19 16.30 -2.09 -23.03
C VAL A 19 16.53 -1.83 -21.56
N GLY A 20 17.48 -0.93 -21.26
CA GLY A 20 17.68 -0.35 -19.93
C GLY A 20 17.59 1.15 -19.99
N VAL A 21 17.00 1.76 -18.96
CA VAL A 21 16.81 3.20 -18.86
C VAL A 21 17.57 3.75 -17.68
N ILE A 22 18.41 4.76 -17.92
CA ILE A 22 19.04 5.57 -16.88
C ILE A 22 18.42 6.96 -16.93
N ARG A 23 18.03 7.49 -15.77
CA ARG A 23 17.42 8.81 -15.65
C ARG A 23 18.37 9.76 -14.91
N LEU A 24 18.49 10.98 -15.44
CA LEU A 24 19.13 12.11 -14.78
C LEU A 24 18.06 13.15 -14.44
N SER A 25 18.19 13.83 -13.30
CA SER A 25 17.34 14.97 -12.93
C SER A 25 18.18 16.02 -12.21
N GLY A 26 18.02 17.27 -12.61
CA GLY A 26 18.67 18.41 -11.98
C GLY A 26 19.34 19.36 -12.98
N PRO A 27 19.98 20.43 -12.49
CA PRO A 27 20.42 21.57 -13.31
C PRO A 27 21.51 21.24 -14.36
N LYS A 28 22.29 20.17 -14.15
CA LYS A 28 23.36 19.75 -15.09
C LYS A 28 22.96 18.54 -15.95
N SER A 29 21.70 18.12 -15.94
CA SER A 29 21.26 16.91 -16.65
C SER A 29 21.59 16.97 -18.15
N TYR A 30 21.40 18.12 -18.80
CA TYR A 30 21.69 18.31 -20.21
C TYR A 30 23.20 18.34 -20.50
N GLU A 31 23.97 19.07 -19.69
CA GLU A 31 25.41 19.15 -19.81
C GLU A 31 26.07 17.77 -19.72
N ILE A 32 25.67 16.99 -18.70
CA ILE A 32 26.19 15.64 -18.47
C ILE A 32 25.80 14.68 -19.61
N ALA A 33 24.55 14.72 -20.07
CA ALA A 33 24.10 13.87 -21.18
C ALA A 33 24.76 14.24 -22.50
N GLN A 34 25.02 15.51 -22.74
CA GLN A 34 25.76 15.98 -23.92
C GLN A 34 27.24 15.55 -23.86
N ALA A 35 27.87 15.64 -22.69
CA ALA A 35 29.25 15.18 -22.50
C ALA A 35 29.39 13.66 -22.71
N LEU A 36 28.41 12.86 -22.22
CA LEU A 36 28.36 11.41 -22.43
C LEU A 36 28.23 11.06 -23.92
N SER A 37 27.38 11.76 -24.67
CA SER A 37 27.07 11.45 -26.06
C SER A 37 27.99 12.16 -27.07
N GLN A 38 28.78 13.12 -26.62
CA GLN A 38 29.68 13.96 -27.45
C GLN A 38 28.98 14.60 -28.67
N LYS A 39 27.67 14.80 -28.58
CA LYS A 39 26.79 15.36 -29.61
C LYS A 39 25.72 16.23 -28.99
N ASP A 40 25.20 17.18 -29.80
CA ASP A 40 24.04 17.96 -29.39
C ASP A 40 22.84 17.06 -29.03
N LEU A 41 22.16 17.43 -27.98
CA LEU A 41 20.98 16.70 -27.52
C LEU A 41 19.79 16.86 -28.49
N PRO A 42 18.89 15.89 -28.55
CA PRO A 42 17.69 16.01 -29.37
C PRO A 42 16.79 17.14 -28.86
N LYS A 43 15.87 17.60 -29.72
CA LYS A 43 14.80 18.54 -29.29
C LYS A 43 14.02 17.92 -28.14
N ALA A 44 13.53 18.77 -27.24
CA ALA A 44 12.72 18.35 -26.13
C ALA A 44 11.58 17.41 -26.56
N ARG A 45 11.46 16.27 -25.86
CA ARG A 45 10.46 15.20 -26.08
C ARG A 45 10.58 14.43 -27.39
N PHE A 46 11.69 14.60 -28.12
CA PHE A 46 12.02 13.76 -29.28
C PHE A 46 13.10 12.74 -28.90
N ALA A 47 12.90 11.50 -29.34
CA ALA A 47 13.89 10.44 -29.18
C ALA A 47 14.98 10.61 -30.24
N GLY A 48 16.22 10.84 -29.80
CA GLY A 48 17.36 10.98 -30.68
C GLY A 48 18.37 9.85 -30.46
N PHE A 49 18.78 9.17 -31.55
CA PHE A 49 19.80 8.14 -31.46
C PHE A 49 21.17 8.75 -31.15
N ARG A 50 21.89 8.18 -30.18
CA ARG A 50 23.23 8.61 -29.74
C ARG A 50 24.09 7.41 -29.39
N GLN A 51 25.39 7.57 -29.56
CA GLN A 51 26.41 6.70 -28.96
C GLN A 51 26.82 7.28 -27.60
N PHE A 52 27.15 6.42 -26.66
CA PHE A 52 27.60 6.78 -25.32
C PHE A 52 29.06 6.40 -25.16
N TYR A 53 29.88 7.34 -24.67
CA TYR A 53 31.35 7.23 -24.68
C TYR A 53 31.90 7.18 -23.26
N ASP A 54 32.94 6.36 -23.08
CA ASP A 54 33.76 6.34 -21.87
C ASP A 54 34.72 7.53 -21.76
N ALA A 55 35.60 7.53 -20.75
CA ALA A 55 36.59 8.56 -20.55
C ALA A 55 37.72 8.55 -21.60
N ALA A 56 37.98 7.42 -22.26
CA ALA A 56 38.94 7.26 -23.32
C ALA A 56 38.41 7.63 -24.73
N GLY A 57 37.07 7.88 -24.81
CA GLY A 57 36.38 8.16 -26.07
C GLY A 57 35.98 6.91 -26.84
N GLU A 58 36.01 5.74 -26.21
CA GLU A 58 35.52 4.49 -26.77
C GLU A 58 33.99 4.36 -26.57
N VAL A 59 33.31 3.76 -27.55
CA VAL A 59 31.86 3.56 -27.49
C VAL A 59 31.53 2.47 -26.46
N MET A 60 30.81 2.83 -25.42
CA MET A 60 30.31 1.91 -24.38
C MET A 60 29.01 1.25 -24.80
N ASP A 61 28.10 2.05 -25.37
CA ASP A 61 26.76 1.62 -25.79
C ASP A 61 26.17 2.62 -26.79
N GLU A 62 25.04 2.29 -27.36
CA GLU A 62 24.26 3.19 -28.22
C GLU A 62 22.79 3.04 -27.96
N GLY A 63 22.02 4.13 -28.12
CA GLY A 63 20.62 4.11 -27.81
C GLY A 63 19.92 5.44 -28.03
N LEU A 64 18.79 5.62 -27.36
CA LEU A 64 17.99 6.83 -27.47
C LEU A 64 18.24 7.76 -26.29
N VAL A 65 18.25 9.06 -26.58
CA VAL A 65 18.25 10.12 -25.57
C VAL A 65 16.96 10.90 -25.70
N ILE A 66 16.29 11.16 -24.60
CA ILE A 66 15.06 11.96 -24.54
C ILE A 66 15.25 13.03 -23.47
N CYS A 67 14.95 14.28 -23.81
CA CYS A 67 15.08 15.45 -22.94
C CYS A 67 13.69 15.96 -22.52
N PHE A 68 13.51 16.25 -21.23
CA PHE A 68 12.30 16.80 -20.64
C PHE A 68 12.68 18.09 -19.90
N PRO A 69 12.42 19.28 -20.50
CA PRO A 69 12.78 20.54 -19.86
C PRO A 69 11.89 20.88 -18.69
N ASN A 70 12.47 21.53 -17.69
CA ASN A 70 11.78 22.19 -16.58
C ASN A 70 10.75 23.21 -17.11
N PRO A 71 9.52 23.34 -16.52
CA PRO A 71 8.98 22.50 -15.42
C PRO A 71 8.21 21.28 -15.90
N ASN A 72 8.21 20.99 -17.20
CA ASN A 72 7.40 19.96 -17.83
C ASN A 72 8.09 18.58 -17.86
N SER A 73 8.58 18.14 -16.73
CA SER A 73 9.20 16.84 -16.48
C SER A 73 8.58 16.13 -15.30
N PHE A 74 8.99 14.91 -14.99
CA PHE A 74 8.50 14.15 -13.85
C PHE A 74 8.83 14.84 -12.51
N THR A 75 10.08 15.26 -12.33
CA THR A 75 10.55 15.93 -11.11
C THR A 75 10.26 17.43 -11.06
N GLY A 76 9.84 18.03 -12.18
CA GLY A 76 9.77 19.47 -12.32
C GLY A 76 11.14 20.14 -12.60
N GLU A 77 12.24 19.37 -12.65
CA GLU A 77 13.58 19.80 -13.01
C GLU A 77 13.86 19.47 -14.49
N ASP A 78 15.07 19.83 -15.00
CA ASP A 78 15.56 19.29 -16.26
C ASP A 78 15.84 17.80 -16.10
N VAL A 79 15.20 16.97 -16.94
CA VAL A 79 15.34 15.50 -16.90
C VAL A 79 15.83 14.99 -18.26
N VAL A 80 16.78 14.05 -18.23
CA VAL A 80 17.22 13.31 -19.42
C VAL A 80 17.07 11.81 -19.14
N GLU A 81 16.50 11.10 -20.10
CA GLU A 81 16.48 9.64 -20.11
C GLU A 81 17.40 9.11 -21.21
N LEU A 82 18.26 8.18 -20.80
CA LEU A 82 19.17 7.44 -21.66
C LEU A 82 18.66 6.01 -21.76
N GLN A 83 18.26 5.60 -22.94
CA GLN A 83 17.69 4.28 -23.20
C GLN A 83 18.66 3.46 -24.06
N GLY A 84 19.51 2.67 -23.40
CA GLY A 84 20.49 1.78 -24.01
C GLY A 84 20.11 0.31 -23.84
N HIS A 85 21.08 -0.61 -23.92
CA HIS A 85 20.88 -2.01 -23.70
C HIS A 85 20.71 -2.35 -22.20
N GLY A 86 19.81 -3.29 -21.88
CA GLY A 86 19.37 -3.60 -20.52
C GLY A 86 20.24 -4.63 -19.77
N GLY A 87 21.50 -4.81 -20.17
CA GLY A 87 22.43 -5.68 -19.45
C GLY A 87 22.99 -5.01 -18.19
N PRO A 88 23.07 -5.71 -17.03
CA PRO A 88 23.51 -5.08 -15.77
C PRO A 88 24.93 -4.53 -15.83
N VAL A 89 25.84 -5.14 -16.60
CA VAL A 89 27.22 -4.67 -16.76
C VAL A 89 27.25 -3.31 -17.46
N ILE A 90 26.55 -3.17 -18.57
CA ILE A 90 26.54 -1.92 -19.34
C ILE A 90 25.77 -0.82 -18.61
N GLN A 91 24.66 -1.13 -17.95
CA GLN A 91 23.90 -0.15 -17.16
C GLN A 91 24.75 0.43 -16.01
N ASN A 92 25.49 -0.42 -15.28
CA ASN A 92 26.39 0.03 -14.22
C ASN A 92 27.58 0.84 -14.77
N ALA A 93 28.13 0.45 -15.91
CA ALA A 93 29.20 1.20 -16.55
C ALA A 93 28.75 2.60 -17.00
N LEU A 94 27.57 2.71 -17.63
CA LEU A 94 26.95 3.99 -18.00
C LEU A 94 26.65 4.86 -16.79
N LEU A 95 26.06 4.29 -15.73
CA LEU A 95 25.82 5.01 -14.47
C LEU A 95 27.14 5.51 -13.87
N GLY A 96 28.18 4.66 -13.81
CA GLY A 96 29.50 5.05 -13.34
C GLY A 96 30.08 6.24 -14.14
N ARG A 97 29.92 6.21 -15.46
CA ARG A 97 30.36 7.32 -16.32
C ARG A 97 29.61 8.63 -16.04
N LEU A 98 28.32 8.57 -15.82
CA LEU A 98 27.52 9.75 -15.44
C LEU A 98 27.97 10.35 -14.10
N LEU A 99 28.33 9.50 -13.12
CA LEU A 99 28.87 9.97 -11.83
C LEU A 99 30.22 10.65 -12.01
N GLU A 100 31.14 10.12 -12.86
CA GLU A 100 32.40 10.76 -13.23
C GLU A 100 32.19 12.13 -13.89
N LEU A 101 31.11 12.27 -14.69
CA LEU A 101 30.73 13.53 -15.35
C LEU A 101 30.06 14.55 -14.39
N GLY A 102 29.88 14.19 -13.12
CA GLY A 102 29.43 15.10 -12.08
C GLY A 102 27.97 14.92 -11.62
N ALA A 103 27.32 13.82 -12.01
CA ALA A 103 26.07 13.41 -11.38
C ALA A 103 26.33 12.78 -10.00
N THR A 104 25.33 12.77 -9.14
CA THR A 104 25.32 12.05 -7.86
C THR A 104 24.37 10.86 -7.97
N ALA A 105 24.71 9.72 -7.35
CA ALA A 105 23.80 8.58 -7.32
C ALA A 105 22.52 8.95 -6.53
N ALA A 106 21.37 8.72 -7.15
CA ALA A 106 20.09 9.00 -6.51
C ALA A 106 19.84 8.05 -5.32
N ARG A 107 19.27 8.59 -4.26
CA ARG A 107 18.74 7.82 -3.13
C ARG A 107 17.43 7.12 -3.51
N ALA A 108 16.99 6.18 -2.69
CA ALA A 108 15.68 5.56 -2.82
C ALA A 108 14.58 6.64 -2.84
N GLY A 109 13.65 6.58 -3.82
CA GLY A 109 12.54 7.50 -3.97
C GLY A 109 12.89 8.97 -4.28
N GLU A 110 14.15 9.31 -4.57
CA GLU A 110 14.57 10.71 -4.66
C GLU A 110 13.92 11.47 -5.84
N PHE A 111 13.65 10.81 -6.95
CA PHE A 111 12.93 11.46 -8.06
C PHE A 111 11.49 11.80 -7.68
N SER A 112 10.79 10.90 -6.98
CA SER A 112 9.42 11.14 -6.49
C SER A 112 9.40 12.20 -5.38
N MET A 113 10.41 12.22 -4.51
CA MET A 113 10.56 13.25 -3.49
C MET A 113 10.73 14.64 -4.13
N ARG A 114 11.59 14.78 -5.14
CA ARG A 114 11.76 16.04 -5.89
C ARG A 114 10.49 16.45 -6.63
N ALA A 115 9.73 15.48 -7.18
CA ALA A 115 8.44 15.74 -7.79
C ALA A 115 7.44 16.30 -6.77
N PHE A 116 7.40 15.75 -5.55
CA PHE A 116 6.59 16.26 -4.45
C PHE A 116 7.03 17.66 -4.02
N GLU A 117 8.32 17.88 -3.75
CA GLU A 117 8.87 19.18 -3.35
C GLU A 117 8.66 20.28 -4.40
N ASN A 118 8.64 19.94 -5.69
CA ASN A 118 8.36 20.84 -6.79
C ASN A 118 6.85 20.95 -7.12
N GLY A 119 5.96 20.42 -6.29
CA GLY A 119 4.51 20.50 -6.44
C GLY A 119 3.96 19.80 -7.70
N LYS A 120 4.68 18.81 -8.23
CA LYS A 120 4.22 18.01 -9.39
C LYS A 120 3.25 16.91 -8.94
N LEU A 121 3.42 16.42 -7.74
CA LEU A 121 2.64 15.36 -7.10
C LEU A 121 2.42 15.75 -5.65
N ASP A 122 1.29 15.38 -5.07
CA ASP A 122 1.13 15.32 -3.63
C ASP A 122 1.69 13.99 -3.07
N LEU A 123 1.68 13.86 -1.74
CA LEU A 123 2.27 12.69 -1.09
C LEU A 123 1.52 11.39 -1.41
N VAL A 124 0.18 11.45 -1.53
CA VAL A 124 -0.66 10.30 -1.91
C VAL A 124 -0.35 9.86 -3.35
N GLN A 125 -0.21 10.81 -4.26
CA GLN A 125 0.13 10.53 -5.66
C GLN A 125 1.54 9.94 -5.79
N ALA A 126 2.50 10.45 -5.02
CA ALA A 126 3.85 9.88 -4.97
C ALA A 126 3.84 8.43 -4.46
N GLU A 127 3.09 8.14 -3.40
CA GLU A 127 2.92 6.79 -2.88
C GLU A 127 2.21 5.86 -3.87
N ALA A 128 1.23 6.38 -4.62
CA ALA A 128 0.48 5.61 -5.62
C ALA A 128 1.37 5.08 -6.76
N ILE A 129 2.49 5.76 -7.08
CA ILE A 129 3.48 5.26 -8.04
C ILE A 129 4.10 3.95 -7.55
N ALA A 130 4.52 3.89 -6.28
CA ALA A 130 5.07 2.68 -5.69
C ALA A 130 4.00 1.57 -5.63
N ASP A 131 2.78 1.90 -5.19
CA ASP A 131 1.67 0.96 -5.09
C ASP A 131 1.26 0.39 -6.46
N LEU A 132 1.34 1.18 -7.54
CA LEU A 132 1.07 0.72 -8.91
C LEU A 132 2.12 -0.31 -9.38
N ILE A 133 3.38 -0.09 -9.02
CA ILE A 133 4.49 -0.96 -9.42
C ILE A 133 4.46 -2.27 -8.63
N ASP A 134 4.07 -2.21 -7.35
CA ASP A 134 4.01 -3.36 -6.44
C ASP A 134 2.65 -4.09 -6.51
N ALA A 135 1.71 -3.61 -7.36
CA ALA A 135 0.36 -4.17 -7.46
C ALA A 135 0.37 -5.65 -7.88
N THR A 136 -0.25 -6.51 -7.08
CA THR A 136 -0.35 -7.96 -7.30
C THR A 136 -1.66 -8.39 -7.98
N SER A 137 -2.63 -7.48 -8.13
CA SER A 137 -3.90 -7.73 -8.80
C SER A 137 -4.29 -6.58 -9.72
N GLN A 138 -5.13 -6.87 -10.73
CA GLN A 138 -5.66 -5.82 -11.62
C GLN A 138 -6.49 -4.78 -10.86
N ALA A 139 -7.22 -5.19 -9.83
CA ALA A 139 -8.01 -4.29 -9.00
C ALA A 139 -7.10 -3.32 -8.24
N ALA A 140 -6.01 -3.82 -7.61
CA ALA A 140 -5.01 -2.98 -6.95
C ALA A 140 -4.35 -1.99 -7.93
N ALA A 141 -3.93 -2.47 -9.12
CA ALA A 141 -3.32 -1.61 -10.13
C ALA A 141 -4.27 -0.48 -10.59
N ARG A 142 -5.55 -0.80 -10.87
CA ARG A 142 -6.57 0.21 -11.25
C ARG A 142 -6.77 1.24 -10.13
N SER A 143 -6.86 0.79 -8.88
CA SER A 143 -7.03 1.68 -7.73
C SER A 143 -5.81 2.55 -7.48
N ALA A 144 -4.58 2.04 -7.71
CA ALA A 144 -3.35 2.82 -7.66
C ALA A 144 -3.31 3.91 -8.75
N VAL A 145 -3.74 3.59 -9.98
CA VAL A 145 -3.87 4.59 -11.06
C VAL A 145 -4.85 5.70 -10.67
N ARG A 146 -6.00 5.38 -10.06
CA ARG A 146 -6.95 6.40 -9.58
C ARG A 146 -6.35 7.29 -8.49
N SER A 147 -5.62 6.70 -7.53
CA SER A 147 -4.89 7.48 -6.52
C SER A 147 -3.85 8.39 -7.17
N LEU A 148 -3.09 7.90 -8.15
CA LEU A 148 -2.13 8.70 -8.92
C LEU A 148 -2.81 9.85 -9.68
N GLN A 149 -4.03 9.65 -10.18
CA GLN A 149 -4.85 10.69 -10.82
C GLN A 149 -5.48 11.67 -9.82
N GLY A 150 -5.24 11.50 -8.51
CA GLY A 150 -5.68 12.42 -7.47
C GLY A 150 -7.07 12.15 -6.89
N ALA A 151 -7.71 11.00 -7.18
CA ALA A 151 -9.06 10.71 -6.69
C ALA A 151 -9.15 10.74 -5.15
N PHE A 152 -8.15 10.18 -4.46
CA PHE A 152 -8.11 10.20 -3.00
C PHE A 152 -7.78 11.59 -2.46
N SER A 153 -6.76 12.26 -3.01
CA SER A 153 -6.36 13.62 -2.63
C SER A 153 -7.52 14.61 -2.77
N THR A 154 -8.31 14.52 -3.83
CA THR A 154 -9.50 15.36 -4.03
C THR A 154 -10.51 15.16 -2.91
N LYS A 155 -10.81 13.90 -2.50
CA LYS A 155 -11.72 13.63 -1.39
C LYS A 155 -11.21 14.20 -0.07
N VAL A 156 -9.91 14.00 0.22
CA VAL A 156 -9.27 14.55 1.44
C VAL A 156 -9.31 16.07 1.45
N ASN A 157 -8.94 16.72 0.34
CA ASN A 157 -8.93 18.18 0.23
C ASN A 157 -10.32 18.79 0.34
N THR A 158 -11.36 18.12 -0.20
CA THR A 158 -12.76 18.57 0.00
C THR A 158 -13.14 18.60 1.47
N VAL A 159 -12.77 17.58 2.25
CA VAL A 159 -13.01 17.56 3.69
C VAL A 159 -12.15 18.59 4.42
N LEU A 160 -10.92 18.78 4.01
CA LEU A 160 -10.01 19.79 4.55
C LEU A 160 -10.56 21.21 4.36
N GLU A 161 -11.08 21.53 3.19
CA GLU A 161 -11.75 22.81 2.91
C GLU A 161 -12.98 23.04 3.81
N GLN A 162 -13.81 22.01 4.01
CA GLN A 162 -14.95 22.07 4.94
C GLN A 162 -14.49 22.33 6.38
N LEU A 163 -13.41 21.67 6.81
CA LEU A 163 -12.83 21.86 8.14
C LEU A 163 -12.24 23.26 8.32
N ILE A 164 -11.55 23.79 7.31
CA ILE A 164 -11.03 25.16 7.32
C ILE A 164 -12.20 26.16 7.41
N HIS A 165 -13.27 25.94 6.62
CA HIS A 165 -14.47 26.78 6.66
C HIS A 165 -15.13 26.77 8.05
N LEU A 166 -15.26 25.60 8.67
CA LEU A 166 -15.77 25.46 10.04
C LEU A 166 -14.88 26.23 11.04
N ARG A 167 -13.54 26.08 10.93
CA ARG A 167 -12.58 26.77 11.82
C ARG A 167 -12.70 28.28 11.69
N LEU A 168 -12.81 28.83 10.49
CA LEU A 168 -13.00 30.25 10.26
C LEU A 168 -14.29 30.78 10.93
N HIS A 169 -15.38 30.00 10.92
CA HIS A 169 -16.61 30.38 11.61
C HIS A 169 -16.45 30.41 13.13
N VAL A 170 -15.72 29.46 13.70
CA VAL A 170 -15.43 29.44 15.15
C VAL A 170 -14.52 30.59 15.56
N GLU A 171 -13.43 30.83 14.81
CA GLU A 171 -12.50 31.94 15.07
C GLU A 171 -13.23 33.30 14.97
N ALA A 172 -14.07 33.50 13.96
CA ALA A 172 -14.88 34.70 13.84
C ALA A 172 -15.87 34.88 15.00
N ALA A 173 -16.47 33.80 15.52
CA ALA A 173 -17.34 33.85 16.67
C ALA A 173 -16.62 34.23 17.98
N ILE A 174 -15.32 33.90 18.09
CA ILE A 174 -14.48 34.25 19.24
C ILE A 174 -14.04 35.72 19.15
N ASP A 175 -13.65 36.18 17.94
CA ASP A 175 -13.06 37.52 17.74
C ASP A 175 -14.12 38.63 17.79
N PHE A 176 -15.38 38.33 17.49
CA PHE A 176 -16.48 39.31 17.45
C PHE A 176 -17.64 38.98 18.41
N PRO A 177 -17.37 38.93 19.75
CA PRO A 177 -18.38 38.56 20.74
C PRO A 177 -19.49 39.62 20.94
N GLU A 178 -19.32 40.83 20.43
CA GLU A 178 -20.26 41.94 20.60
C GLU A 178 -21.37 41.98 19.53
N GLU A 179 -21.33 41.16 18.50
CA GLU A 179 -22.45 41.02 17.59
C GLU A 179 -23.58 40.25 18.29
N GLU A 180 -24.82 40.78 18.23
CA GLU A 180 -26.02 40.27 18.96
C GLU A 180 -26.43 38.82 18.65
N ILE A 181 -25.64 38.10 17.87
CA ILE A 181 -25.86 36.71 17.49
C ILE A 181 -24.84 35.86 18.26
N ASP A 182 -25.31 35.06 19.21
CA ASP A 182 -24.50 34.01 19.81
C ASP A 182 -24.27 32.89 18.77
N PHE A 183 -23.23 33.08 17.95
CA PHE A 183 -22.87 32.14 16.86
C PHE A 183 -22.55 30.72 17.38
N LEU A 184 -22.21 30.56 18.65
CA LEU A 184 -21.98 29.26 19.27
C LEU A 184 -23.29 28.57 19.65
N ALA A 185 -24.34 29.35 19.98
CA ALA A 185 -25.63 28.81 20.43
C ALA A 185 -26.65 28.60 19.30
N ASP A 186 -26.48 29.17 18.10
CA ASP A 186 -27.49 29.07 17.01
C ASP A 186 -27.52 27.68 16.31
N GLY A 187 -26.68 26.74 16.74
CA GLY A 187 -26.60 25.37 16.20
C GLY A 187 -25.92 25.26 14.84
N LYS A 188 -25.52 26.35 14.21
CA LYS A 188 -24.88 26.36 12.88
C LYS A 188 -23.49 25.72 12.93
N ILE A 189 -22.69 26.07 13.92
CA ILE A 189 -21.34 25.49 14.11
C ILE A 189 -21.44 23.99 14.38
N LEU A 190 -22.42 23.55 15.21
CA LEU A 190 -22.64 22.13 15.48
C LEU A 190 -23.02 21.36 14.21
N ASN A 191 -23.90 21.93 13.36
CA ASN A 191 -24.28 21.31 12.10
C ASN A 191 -23.11 21.19 11.13
N LEU A 192 -22.25 22.22 11.05
CA LEU A 192 -21.03 22.19 10.24
C LEU A 192 -20.05 21.13 10.77
N LEU A 193 -19.86 21.05 12.08
CA LEU A 193 -18.99 20.07 12.74
C LEU A 193 -19.47 18.64 12.49
N ASP A 194 -20.75 18.36 12.67
CA ASP A 194 -21.34 17.05 12.39
C ASP A 194 -21.23 16.71 10.89
N GLY A 195 -21.36 17.69 10.01
CA GLY A 195 -21.15 17.55 8.56
C GLY A 195 -19.72 17.10 8.22
N VAL A 196 -18.71 17.77 8.80
CA VAL A 196 -17.29 17.42 8.62
C VAL A 196 -16.99 16.03 9.17
N ALA A 197 -17.49 15.70 10.38
CA ALA A 197 -17.29 14.39 11.01
C ALA A 197 -17.87 13.25 10.15
N ASN A 198 -19.04 13.45 9.57
CA ASN A 198 -19.65 12.50 8.63
C ASN A 198 -18.85 12.35 7.35
N ALA A 199 -18.34 13.46 6.80
CA ALA A 199 -17.49 13.43 5.59
C ALA A 199 -16.18 12.66 5.83
N VAL A 200 -15.50 12.88 6.97
CA VAL A 200 -14.31 12.10 7.37
C VAL A 200 -14.64 10.61 7.46
N THR A 201 -15.78 10.27 8.07
CA THR A 201 -16.21 8.87 8.21
C THR A 201 -16.43 8.19 6.86
N GLN A 202 -17.06 8.87 5.91
CA GLN A 202 -17.28 8.34 4.56
C GLN A 202 -15.95 8.12 3.81
N VAL A 203 -15.03 9.09 3.87
CA VAL A 203 -13.71 8.95 3.24
C VAL A 203 -12.92 7.81 3.89
N GLN A 204 -13.00 7.66 5.23
CA GLN A 204 -12.33 6.59 5.95
C GLN A 204 -12.86 5.20 5.56
N GLN A 205 -14.17 5.04 5.37
CA GLN A 205 -14.75 3.78 4.90
C GLN A 205 -14.24 3.39 3.51
N SER A 206 -14.22 4.34 2.58
CA SER A 206 -13.64 4.11 1.24
C SER A 206 -12.13 3.82 1.31
N ALA A 207 -11.38 4.54 2.17
CA ALA A 207 -9.95 4.32 2.37
C ALA A 207 -9.63 2.92 2.92
N ARG A 208 -10.50 2.37 3.79
CA ARG A 208 -10.35 1.01 4.32
C ARG A 208 -10.44 -0.05 3.22
N GLN A 209 -11.32 0.11 2.24
CA GLN A 209 -11.39 -0.77 1.07
C GLN A 209 -10.10 -0.70 0.25
N GLY A 210 -9.56 0.49 0.07
CA GLY A 210 -8.29 0.71 -0.61
C GLY A 210 -7.08 0.13 0.12
N GLN A 211 -7.07 0.17 1.45
CA GLN A 211 -6.04 -0.48 2.26
C GLN A 211 -6.06 -2.00 2.05
N LEU A 212 -7.25 -2.62 2.06
CA LEU A 212 -7.39 -4.06 1.80
C LEU A 212 -6.90 -4.46 0.41
N LEU A 213 -7.11 -3.63 -0.61
CA LEU A 213 -6.57 -3.87 -1.96
C LEU A 213 -5.04 -3.80 -2.02
N ARG A 214 -4.43 -2.97 -1.18
CA ARG A 214 -2.97 -2.79 -1.13
C ARG A 214 -2.28 -3.85 -0.27
N GLU A 215 -2.72 -4.01 0.97
CA GLU A 215 -2.05 -4.84 1.97
C GLU A 215 -2.49 -6.30 1.88
N GLY A 216 -3.69 -6.52 1.33
CA GLY A 216 -4.33 -7.83 1.33
C GLY A 216 -4.78 -8.27 2.72
N LEU A 217 -5.33 -9.48 2.78
CA LEU A 217 -5.70 -10.13 4.03
C LEU A 217 -4.63 -11.16 4.40
N GLN A 218 -4.13 -11.11 5.63
CA GLN A 218 -3.19 -12.11 6.15
C GLN A 218 -3.98 -13.28 6.73
N VAL A 219 -3.84 -14.46 6.13
CA VAL A 219 -4.60 -15.66 6.49
C VAL A 219 -3.65 -16.77 6.87
N VAL A 220 -3.79 -17.31 8.08
CA VAL A 220 -3.05 -18.49 8.54
C VAL A 220 -3.92 -19.72 8.39
N ILE A 221 -3.38 -20.76 7.77
CA ILE A 221 -4.03 -22.06 7.64
C ILE A 221 -3.32 -23.10 8.53
N ALA A 222 -4.08 -23.82 9.35
CA ALA A 222 -3.59 -24.87 10.23
C ALA A 222 -4.43 -26.14 10.15
N GLY A 223 -3.92 -27.24 10.65
CA GLY A 223 -4.60 -28.54 10.72
C GLY A 223 -3.63 -29.71 10.61
N LYS A 224 -4.10 -30.91 10.98
CA LYS A 224 -3.32 -32.14 10.96
C LYS A 224 -2.69 -32.43 9.58
N PRO A 225 -1.57 -33.16 9.53
CA PRO A 225 -1.10 -33.74 8.27
C PRO A 225 -2.23 -34.52 7.57
N ASN A 226 -2.29 -34.42 6.23
CA ASN A 226 -3.32 -35.06 5.40
C ASN A 226 -4.77 -34.59 5.62
N ALA A 227 -5.04 -33.54 6.38
CA ALA A 227 -6.36 -32.90 6.44
C ALA A 227 -6.80 -32.27 5.10
N GLY A 228 -5.86 -32.12 4.16
CA GLY A 228 -6.12 -31.63 2.80
C GLY A 228 -5.86 -30.12 2.66
N LYS A 229 -4.99 -29.53 3.49
CA LYS A 229 -4.60 -28.11 3.40
C LYS A 229 -4.08 -27.73 2.01
N SER A 230 -3.10 -28.50 1.49
CA SER A 230 -2.53 -28.22 0.15
C SER A 230 -3.56 -28.37 -0.97
N SER A 231 -4.50 -29.32 -0.85
CA SER A 231 -5.60 -29.47 -1.82
C SER A 231 -6.56 -28.28 -1.75
N LEU A 232 -6.84 -27.80 -0.54
CA LEU A 232 -7.67 -26.62 -0.33
C LEU A 232 -6.99 -25.35 -0.85
N LEU A 233 -5.70 -25.18 -0.61
CA LEU A 233 -4.90 -24.09 -1.17
C LEU A 233 -4.94 -24.10 -2.70
N ASN A 234 -4.75 -25.26 -3.32
CA ASN A 234 -4.85 -25.38 -4.77
C ASN A 234 -6.26 -25.07 -5.31
N ALA A 235 -7.30 -25.47 -4.59
CA ALA A 235 -8.69 -25.17 -4.98
C ALA A 235 -9.00 -23.67 -4.83
N LEU A 236 -8.48 -23.00 -3.80
CA LEU A 236 -8.58 -21.55 -3.63
C LEU A 236 -7.77 -20.79 -4.71
N ALA A 237 -6.56 -21.26 -5.02
CA ALA A 237 -5.68 -20.65 -6.02
C ALA A 237 -6.13 -20.91 -7.48
N GLY A 238 -6.95 -21.93 -7.72
CA GLY A 238 -7.41 -22.31 -9.05
C GLY A 238 -8.25 -21.25 -9.75
N ASN A 239 -8.88 -20.34 -9.01
CA ASN A 239 -9.74 -19.29 -9.58
C ASN A 239 -8.98 -18.06 -10.07
N GLU A 240 -7.90 -17.64 -9.42
CA GLU A 240 -7.02 -16.57 -9.92
C GLU A 240 -5.67 -16.61 -9.17
N ARG A 241 -4.64 -17.20 -9.77
CA ARG A 241 -3.28 -17.06 -9.25
C ARG A 241 -2.83 -15.61 -9.41
N ALA A 242 -2.42 -14.98 -8.31
CA ALA A 242 -1.66 -13.73 -8.39
C ALA A 242 -0.44 -13.94 -9.30
N ILE A 243 -0.10 -12.96 -10.11
CA ILE A 243 1.12 -12.97 -10.91
C ILE A 243 2.28 -12.89 -9.92
N VAL A 244 2.78 -14.04 -9.48
CA VAL A 244 3.98 -14.11 -8.63
C VAL A 244 5.17 -13.82 -9.53
N THR A 245 5.79 -12.68 -9.40
CA THR A 245 7.14 -12.45 -9.90
C THR A 245 8.08 -13.19 -8.94
N ASP A 246 8.58 -14.35 -9.35
CA ASP A 246 9.64 -15.07 -8.66
C ASP A 246 10.86 -14.15 -8.52
N ILE A 247 11.05 -13.56 -7.36
CA ILE A 247 12.34 -12.98 -6.99
C ILE A 247 13.20 -14.16 -6.59
N ALA A 248 14.05 -14.61 -7.52
CA ALA A 248 15.00 -15.69 -7.31
C ALA A 248 15.93 -15.35 -6.12
N GLY A 249 15.80 -16.07 -5.01
CA GLY A 249 16.72 -15.93 -3.88
C GLY A 249 16.22 -16.32 -2.48
N THR A 250 14.93 -16.63 -2.27
CA THR A 250 14.36 -16.86 -0.93
C THR A 250 13.80 -18.27 -0.74
N THR A 251 14.58 -19.31 -1.03
CA THR A 251 14.14 -20.73 -0.93
C THR A 251 14.17 -21.32 0.48
N ARG A 252 14.21 -20.52 1.56
CA ARG A 252 14.23 -21.02 2.96
C ARG A 252 13.27 -20.32 3.93
N ASP A 253 12.46 -19.39 3.46
CA ASP A 253 11.46 -18.71 4.29
C ASP A 253 10.09 -19.36 4.15
N VAL A 254 9.24 -19.18 5.18
CA VAL A 254 7.85 -19.61 5.29
C VAL A 254 7.14 -19.53 3.94
N LEU A 255 6.46 -20.60 3.53
CA LEU A 255 5.69 -20.62 2.28
C LEU A 255 4.50 -19.65 2.40
N HIS A 256 4.72 -18.41 2.01
CA HIS A 256 3.66 -17.42 1.81
C HIS A 256 3.13 -17.55 0.38
N GLU A 257 1.93 -18.07 0.23
CA GLU A 257 1.27 -18.13 -1.07
C GLU A 257 0.36 -16.92 -1.24
N LYS A 258 0.60 -16.12 -2.28
CA LYS A 258 -0.24 -14.96 -2.62
C LYS A 258 -1.27 -15.37 -3.65
N ILE A 259 -2.54 -15.23 -3.30
CA ILE A 259 -3.68 -15.51 -4.18
C ILE A 259 -4.62 -14.30 -4.22
N THR A 260 -5.55 -14.31 -5.17
CA THR A 260 -6.61 -13.29 -5.23
C THR A 260 -7.96 -13.99 -5.12
N LEU A 261 -8.80 -13.58 -4.17
CA LEU A 261 -10.16 -14.10 -4.02
C LEU A 261 -11.17 -12.96 -4.22
N ASN A 262 -12.02 -13.07 -5.25
CA ASN A 262 -12.99 -12.02 -5.63
C ASN A 262 -12.34 -10.61 -5.76
N GLY A 263 -11.10 -10.54 -6.24
CA GLY A 263 -10.35 -9.29 -6.38
C GLY A 263 -9.59 -8.85 -5.12
N LEU A 264 -9.80 -9.50 -3.96
CA LEU A 264 -9.07 -9.25 -2.72
C LEU A 264 -7.73 -10.00 -2.72
N PRO A 265 -6.58 -9.35 -2.61
CA PRO A 265 -5.30 -10.02 -2.41
C PRO A 265 -5.28 -10.72 -1.04
N ILE A 266 -4.79 -11.95 -1.00
CA ILE A 266 -4.66 -12.73 0.23
C ILE A 266 -3.26 -13.32 0.30
N THR A 267 -2.62 -13.19 1.45
CA THR A 267 -1.40 -13.90 1.78
C THR A 267 -1.74 -15.07 2.69
N LEU A 268 -1.58 -16.28 2.17
CA LEU A 268 -1.80 -17.54 2.91
C LEU A 268 -0.49 -18.04 3.50
N THR A 269 -0.49 -18.29 4.80
CA THR A 269 0.66 -18.85 5.52
C THR A 269 0.29 -20.24 6.06
N ASP A 270 0.98 -21.31 5.60
CA ASP A 270 0.76 -22.67 6.12
C ASP A 270 1.65 -22.94 7.34
N THR A 271 1.01 -23.22 8.49
CA THR A 271 1.72 -23.55 9.74
C THR A 271 2.36 -24.94 9.74
N ALA A 272 1.99 -25.85 8.83
CA ALA A 272 2.58 -27.19 8.77
C ALA A 272 4.07 -27.14 8.36
N GLY A 273 4.44 -26.24 7.44
CA GLY A 273 5.83 -26.01 7.07
C GLY A 273 6.71 -25.42 8.19
N LEU A 274 6.10 -24.90 9.25
CA LEU A 274 6.79 -24.28 10.39
C LEU A 274 7.12 -25.28 11.51
N ARG A 275 6.50 -26.48 11.52
CA ARG A 275 6.64 -27.49 12.60
C ARG A 275 7.52 -28.70 12.24
N GLU A 276 7.95 -28.87 10.99
CA GLU A 276 8.59 -30.13 10.50
C GLU A 276 10.13 -30.12 10.46
N THR A 277 10.85 -29.40 11.33
CA THR A 277 12.32 -29.47 11.33
C THR A 277 12.89 -29.69 12.73
N GLY A 278 13.57 -30.81 12.95
CA GLY A 278 14.04 -31.29 14.25
C GLY A 278 15.10 -30.44 14.99
N ASP A 279 15.07 -30.54 16.28
CA ASP A 279 15.97 -30.14 17.39
C ASP A 279 16.15 -28.63 17.71
N ILE A 280 16.92 -27.84 17.07
CA ILE A 280 17.15 -26.40 17.43
C ILE A 280 16.33 -25.50 16.54
N VAL A 281 16.03 -25.95 15.34
CA VAL A 281 15.22 -25.28 14.31
C VAL A 281 13.72 -25.28 14.69
N GLU A 282 13.30 -26.28 15.52
CA GLU A 282 11.90 -26.41 15.97
C GLU A 282 11.43 -25.26 16.88
N LYS A 283 12.27 -24.76 17.79
CA LYS A 283 11.91 -23.60 18.64
C LYS A 283 11.75 -22.32 17.86
N GLU A 284 12.60 -22.09 16.86
CA GLU A 284 12.48 -20.90 16.00
C GLU A 284 11.27 -21.01 15.05
N GLY A 285 10.97 -22.22 14.55
CA GLY A 285 9.77 -22.50 13.76
C GLY A 285 8.49 -22.24 14.53
N ILE A 286 8.40 -22.70 15.78
CA ILE A 286 7.25 -22.44 16.67
C ILE A 286 7.10 -20.93 16.95
N ARG A 287 8.20 -20.23 17.24
CA ARG A 287 8.17 -18.79 17.48
C ARG A 287 7.68 -18.01 16.26
N ARG A 288 8.10 -18.40 15.06
CA ARG A 288 7.61 -17.81 13.81
C ARG A 288 6.13 -18.11 13.59
N ALA A 289 5.68 -19.34 13.82
CA ALA A 289 4.28 -19.72 13.72
C ALA A 289 3.39 -18.90 14.66
N ILE A 290 3.80 -18.71 15.91
CA ILE A 290 3.07 -17.87 16.87
C ILE A 290 2.97 -16.42 16.36
N LYS A 291 4.08 -15.86 15.89
CA LYS A 291 4.10 -14.49 15.34
C LYS A 291 3.15 -14.33 14.13
N GLU A 292 3.13 -15.32 13.23
CA GLU A 292 2.20 -15.30 12.09
C GLU A 292 0.73 -15.39 12.54
N ILE A 293 0.44 -16.23 13.55
CA ILE A 293 -0.91 -16.32 14.14
C ILE A 293 -1.33 -15.00 14.80
N GLU A 294 -0.41 -14.35 15.53
CA GLU A 294 -0.67 -13.04 16.15
C GLU A 294 -0.99 -11.96 15.12
N GLN A 295 -0.29 -11.97 14.00
CA GLN A 295 -0.40 -10.98 12.95
C GLN A 295 -1.51 -11.28 11.92
N ALA A 296 -2.04 -12.51 11.90
CA ALA A 296 -3.08 -12.89 10.97
C ALA A 296 -4.39 -12.13 11.21
N ASP A 297 -5.04 -11.72 10.14
CA ASP A 297 -6.40 -11.17 10.18
C ASP A 297 -7.43 -12.28 10.35
N LEU A 298 -7.15 -13.47 9.77
CA LEU A 298 -8.06 -14.61 9.79
C LEU A 298 -7.29 -15.92 9.98
N LEU A 299 -7.83 -16.81 10.81
CA LEU A 299 -7.34 -18.15 11.05
C LEU A 299 -8.27 -19.19 10.40
N LEU A 300 -7.69 -20.14 9.67
CA LEU A 300 -8.42 -21.25 9.06
C LEU A 300 -7.93 -22.56 9.68
N LEU A 301 -8.82 -23.28 10.34
CA LEU A 301 -8.54 -24.63 10.81
C LEU A 301 -9.14 -25.65 9.85
N VAL A 302 -8.30 -26.42 9.17
CA VAL A 302 -8.71 -27.51 8.27
C VAL A 302 -8.61 -28.84 8.98
N TYR A 303 -9.71 -29.58 9.04
CA TYR A 303 -9.75 -30.93 9.60
C TYR A 303 -10.48 -31.91 8.68
N ASP A 304 -10.19 -33.19 8.84
CA ASP A 304 -10.76 -34.27 8.04
C ASP A 304 -12.07 -34.76 8.70
N LEU A 305 -13.21 -34.52 8.07
CA LEU A 305 -14.52 -34.93 8.54
C LEU A 305 -14.63 -36.47 8.79
N SER A 306 -13.86 -37.27 8.05
CA SER A 306 -13.91 -38.73 8.16
C SER A 306 -13.22 -39.27 9.43
N GLN A 307 -12.40 -38.46 10.12
CA GLN A 307 -11.64 -38.88 11.29
C GLN A 307 -12.40 -38.73 12.63
N GLY A 308 -13.50 -37.97 12.66
CA GLY A 308 -14.29 -37.74 13.86
C GLY A 308 -13.61 -36.87 14.93
N ASP A 309 -12.62 -36.08 14.53
CA ASP A 309 -11.94 -35.11 15.43
C ASP A 309 -12.90 -34.01 15.90
N ASP A 310 -12.78 -33.58 17.17
CA ASP A 310 -13.46 -32.36 17.64
C ASP A 310 -12.70 -31.13 17.12
N PRO A 311 -13.31 -30.33 16.25
CA PRO A 311 -12.63 -29.19 15.64
C PRO A 311 -12.22 -28.10 16.65
N LEU A 312 -12.91 -27.97 17.79
CA LEU A 312 -12.52 -27.00 18.83
C LEU A 312 -11.34 -27.46 19.64
N GLN A 313 -11.20 -28.78 19.89
CA GLN A 313 -10.03 -29.34 20.53
C GLN A 313 -8.78 -29.13 19.63
N LEU A 314 -8.92 -29.37 18.32
CA LEU A 314 -7.86 -29.07 17.36
C LEU A 314 -7.54 -27.59 17.32
N ALA A 315 -8.56 -26.72 17.29
CA ALA A 315 -8.34 -25.28 17.29
C ALA A 315 -7.56 -24.83 18.53
N GLN A 316 -7.87 -25.37 19.70
CA GLN A 316 -7.13 -25.11 20.94
C GLN A 316 -5.66 -25.57 20.85
N GLU A 317 -5.40 -26.70 20.21
CA GLU A 317 -4.04 -27.23 20.02
C GLU A 317 -3.19 -26.34 19.11
N TYR A 318 -3.79 -25.81 18.02
CA TYR A 318 -3.07 -25.02 17.03
C TYR A 318 -2.96 -23.54 17.37
N PHE A 319 -3.99 -22.95 17.97
CA PHE A 319 -4.12 -21.49 18.14
C PHE A 319 -4.12 -21.03 19.60
N ALA A 320 -4.28 -21.96 20.56
CA ALA A 320 -4.24 -21.70 22.01
C ALA A 320 -5.04 -20.45 22.44
N GLU A 321 -4.36 -19.43 22.97
CA GLU A 321 -4.95 -18.19 23.47
C GLU A 321 -5.46 -17.23 22.36
N HIS A 322 -5.18 -17.52 21.08
CA HIS A 322 -5.63 -16.70 19.95
C HIS A 322 -7.00 -17.15 19.40
N LEU A 323 -7.74 -17.97 20.13
CA LEU A 323 -9.07 -18.47 19.76
C LEU A 323 -10.15 -17.37 19.94
N GLU A 324 -10.35 -16.62 18.88
CA GLU A 324 -11.45 -15.65 18.83
C GLU A 324 -12.49 -16.09 17.79
N PRO A 325 -13.80 -16.23 18.15
CA PRO A 325 -14.84 -16.67 17.22
C PRO A 325 -14.93 -15.82 15.95
N LYS A 326 -14.58 -14.54 16.04
CA LYS A 326 -14.59 -13.62 14.90
C LYS A 326 -13.41 -13.81 13.96
N ARG A 327 -12.27 -14.34 14.45
CA ARG A 327 -11.03 -14.52 13.68
C ARG A 327 -10.82 -15.95 13.19
N LEU A 328 -11.69 -16.90 13.52
CA LEU A 328 -11.51 -18.31 13.19
C LEU A 328 -12.66 -18.84 12.32
N ILE A 329 -12.29 -19.55 11.25
CA ILE A 329 -13.21 -20.39 10.47
C ILE A 329 -12.76 -21.84 10.61
N LEU A 330 -13.68 -22.70 11.04
CA LEU A 330 -13.50 -24.15 11.09
C LEU A 330 -13.90 -24.74 9.72
N ILE A 331 -13.00 -25.51 9.10
CA ILE A 331 -13.21 -26.05 7.74
C ILE A 331 -13.19 -27.58 7.83
N GLY A 332 -14.38 -28.19 7.76
CA GLY A 332 -14.52 -29.64 7.62
C GLY A 332 -14.31 -30.08 6.18
N ASN A 333 -13.12 -30.59 5.87
CA ASN A 333 -12.76 -31.03 4.53
C ASN A 333 -13.08 -32.50 4.30
N LYS A 334 -13.01 -32.95 3.05
CA LYS A 334 -13.31 -34.31 2.57
C LYS A 334 -14.77 -34.71 2.75
N ALA A 335 -15.68 -33.78 2.57
CA ALA A 335 -17.11 -34.03 2.58
C ALA A 335 -17.56 -35.15 1.62
N ASP A 336 -16.81 -35.32 0.51
CA ASP A 336 -16.99 -36.39 -0.45
C ASP A 336 -16.85 -37.82 0.13
N LEU A 337 -16.13 -37.98 1.24
CA LEU A 337 -15.94 -39.28 1.91
C LEU A 337 -17.03 -39.57 2.94
N THR A 338 -17.68 -38.55 3.47
CA THR A 338 -18.71 -38.68 4.53
C THR A 338 -20.13 -38.54 4.01
N GLY A 339 -20.28 -38.07 2.76
CA GLY A 339 -21.61 -37.74 2.20
C GLY A 339 -22.25 -36.51 2.83
N ALA A 340 -21.45 -35.70 3.55
CA ALA A 340 -21.95 -34.46 4.16
C ALA A 340 -22.17 -33.39 3.08
N ASP A 341 -23.27 -32.64 3.20
CA ASP A 341 -23.52 -31.52 2.32
C ASP A 341 -22.53 -30.38 2.57
N ALA A 342 -22.15 -29.69 1.49
CA ALA A 342 -21.32 -28.48 1.56
C ALA A 342 -22.16 -27.33 2.12
N VAL A 343 -22.12 -27.11 3.42
CA VAL A 343 -22.96 -26.15 4.14
C VAL A 343 -22.12 -25.23 4.98
N MET A 344 -22.51 -23.95 5.01
CA MET A 344 -22.01 -22.98 5.99
C MET A 344 -22.95 -22.97 7.20
N GLY A 345 -22.39 -23.10 8.39
CA GLY A 345 -23.14 -23.14 9.65
C GLY A 345 -22.36 -22.55 10.83
N ASP A 346 -22.87 -22.77 12.01
CA ASP A 346 -22.25 -22.43 13.28
C ASP A 346 -21.93 -23.70 14.06
N PHE A 347 -20.72 -23.76 14.63
CA PHE A 347 -20.30 -24.83 15.54
C PHE A 347 -19.87 -24.21 16.87
N LYS A 348 -20.78 -24.24 17.84
CA LYS A 348 -20.55 -23.70 19.21
C LYS A 348 -20.06 -22.23 19.20
N GLY A 349 -20.64 -21.37 18.35
CA GLY A 349 -20.29 -19.95 18.24
C GLY A 349 -19.18 -19.64 17.24
N PHE A 350 -18.60 -20.64 16.58
CA PHE A 350 -17.58 -20.47 15.53
C PHE A 350 -18.18 -20.73 14.15
N ARG A 351 -17.79 -19.92 13.18
CA ARG A 351 -18.17 -20.16 11.78
C ARG A 351 -17.59 -21.47 11.31
N HIS A 352 -18.43 -22.35 10.79
CA HIS A 352 -18.07 -23.66 10.29
C HIS A 352 -18.46 -23.81 8.83
N ILE A 353 -17.57 -24.35 8.00
CA ILE A 353 -17.81 -24.58 6.57
C ILE A 353 -17.39 -26.00 6.22
N THR A 354 -18.30 -26.72 5.60
CA THR A 354 -18.03 -28.06 5.07
C THR A 354 -17.65 -27.97 3.61
N VAL A 355 -16.52 -28.56 3.22
CA VAL A 355 -15.99 -28.53 1.85
C VAL A 355 -15.47 -29.89 1.38
N SER A 356 -15.44 -30.11 0.08
CA SER A 356 -14.56 -31.09 -0.54
C SER A 356 -13.57 -30.35 -1.46
N ALA A 357 -12.35 -30.16 -1.00
CA ALA A 357 -11.30 -29.55 -1.80
C ALA A 357 -11.00 -30.33 -3.09
N LYS A 358 -11.23 -31.66 -3.08
CA LYS A 358 -11.03 -32.55 -4.22
C LYS A 358 -12.10 -32.37 -5.32
N GLN A 359 -13.37 -32.15 -4.90
CA GLN A 359 -14.50 -31.97 -5.81
C GLN A 359 -14.86 -30.50 -6.00
N GLU A 360 -14.12 -29.60 -5.35
CA GLU A 360 -14.34 -28.15 -5.33
C GLU A 360 -15.73 -27.72 -4.82
N THR A 361 -16.44 -28.63 -4.10
CA THR A 361 -17.72 -28.31 -3.49
C THR A 361 -17.54 -27.54 -2.17
N GLY A 362 -18.36 -26.49 -1.96
CA GLY A 362 -18.27 -25.61 -0.78
C GLY A 362 -17.11 -24.60 -0.81
N VAL A 363 -16.19 -24.67 -1.79
CA VAL A 363 -15.05 -23.74 -1.89
C VAL A 363 -15.51 -22.30 -2.12
N GLN A 364 -16.56 -22.09 -2.95
CA GLN A 364 -17.10 -20.73 -3.15
C GLN A 364 -17.66 -20.14 -1.87
N SER A 365 -18.38 -20.94 -1.05
CA SER A 365 -18.87 -20.49 0.25
C SER A 365 -17.73 -20.10 1.21
N LEU A 366 -16.60 -20.77 1.13
CA LEU A 366 -15.40 -20.41 1.90
C LEU A 366 -14.81 -19.08 1.38
N ILE A 367 -14.70 -18.89 0.07
CA ILE A 367 -14.24 -17.63 -0.55
C ILE A 367 -15.14 -16.47 -0.10
N ASP A 368 -16.45 -16.66 -0.17
CA ASP A 368 -17.43 -15.63 0.26
C ASP A 368 -17.31 -15.33 1.76
N ALA A 369 -17.06 -16.35 2.58
CA ALA A 369 -16.88 -16.18 4.02
C ALA A 369 -15.56 -15.42 4.35
N ILE A 370 -14.48 -15.67 3.65
CA ILE A 370 -13.19 -14.96 3.80
C ILE A 370 -13.36 -13.50 3.37
N THR A 371 -13.95 -13.24 2.21
CA THR A 371 -14.15 -11.88 1.70
C THR A 371 -15.12 -11.07 2.56
N ALA A 372 -16.19 -11.70 3.05
CA ALA A 372 -17.12 -11.09 4.00
C ALA A 372 -16.47 -10.80 5.35
N HIS A 373 -15.54 -11.64 5.84
CA HIS A 373 -14.78 -11.38 7.05
C HIS A 373 -13.95 -10.09 6.93
N ALA A 374 -13.29 -9.89 5.81
CA ALA A 374 -12.54 -8.67 5.53
C ALA A 374 -13.44 -7.43 5.41
N GLY A 375 -14.76 -7.60 5.24
CA GLY A 375 -15.68 -6.53 4.88
C GLY A 375 -15.35 -5.93 3.53
N PHE A 376 -14.76 -6.73 2.64
CA PHE A 376 -14.33 -6.28 1.32
C PHE A 376 -15.52 -6.18 0.37
N GLN A 377 -15.78 -4.95 -0.06
CA GLN A 377 -16.81 -4.59 -1.03
C GLN A 377 -16.21 -3.59 -2.01
N PRO A 378 -15.50 -4.05 -3.05
CA PRO A 378 -14.87 -3.16 -3.99
C PRO A 378 -15.92 -2.41 -4.79
N GLU A 379 -15.90 -1.09 -4.68
CA GLU A 379 -16.67 -0.19 -5.53
C GLU A 379 -15.83 0.17 -6.77
N GLU A 380 -16.51 0.54 -7.85
CA GLU A 380 -15.81 0.98 -9.08
C GLU A 380 -14.87 2.17 -8.83
N ASP A 381 -15.16 3.00 -7.82
CA ASP A 381 -14.39 4.20 -7.45
C ASP A 381 -13.36 3.99 -6.32
N THR A 382 -13.06 2.74 -5.96
CA THR A 382 -12.08 2.45 -4.91
C THR A 382 -10.69 2.95 -5.32
N PHE A 383 -10.02 3.68 -4.42
CA PHE A 383 -8.65 4.18 -4.53
C PHE A 383 -7.75 3.48 -3.51
N ILE A 384 -6.43 3.45 -3.72
CA ILE A 384 -5.49 2.90 -2.74
C ILE A 384 -5.36 3.84 -1.54
N ALA A 385 -5.32 3.25 -0.34
CA ALA A 385 -4.97 3.93 0.90
C ALA A 385 -3.98 3.10 1.72
N ARG A 386 -3.29 3.76 2.63
CA ARG A 386 -2.29 3.17 3.52
C ARG A 386 -2.70 3.32 4.98
N THR A 387 -2.14 2.49 5.85
CA THR A 387 -2.38 2.55 7.31
C THR A 387 -2.20 3.95 7.86
N ARG A 388 -1.16 4.71 7.44
CA ARG A 388 -0.94 6.09 7.88
C ARG A 388 -2.13 7.02 7.57
N HIS A 389 -2.83 6.82 6.44
CA HIS A 389 -3.99 7.61 6.06
C HIS A 389 -5.16 7.36 7.01
N LEU A 390 -5.42 6.08 7.32
CA LEU A 390 -6.46 5.70 8.29
C LEU A 390 -6.15 6.21 9.69
N ASP A 391 -4.89 6.19 10.11
CA ASP A 391 -4.47 6.71 11.41
C ASP A 391 -4.60 8.24 11.48
N ALA A 392 -4.29 8.95 10.40
CA ALA A 392 -4.54 10.39 10.30
C ALA A 392 -6.04 10.70 10.40
N MET A 393 -6.89 9.95 9.70
CA MET A 393 -8.35 10.10 9.79
C MET A 393 -8.91 9.78 11.18
N LYS A 394 -8.39 8.74 11.85
CA LYS A 394 -8.78 8.42 13.24
C LYS A 394 -8.44 9.57 14.19
N ARG A 395 -7.23 10.15 14.08
CA ARG A 395 -6.83 11.33 14.87
C ARG A 395 -7.74 12.53 14.57
N THR A 396 -8.06 12.76 13.30
CA THR A 396 -9.01 13.80 12.89
C THR A 396 -10.37 13.60 13.55
N GLN A 397 -10.92 12.38 13.52
CA GLN A 397 -12.20 12.06 14.19
C GLN A 397 -12.15 12.28 15.70
N MET A 398 -11.05 11.90 16.35
CA MET A 398 -10.85 12.13 17.80
C MET A 398 -10.90 13.62 18.11
N TYR A 399 -10.17 14.46 17.38
CA TYR A 399 -10.17 15.91 17.59
C TYR A 399 -11.53 16.56 17.28
N LEU A 400 -12.26 16.06 16.28
CA LEU A 400 -13.63 16.52 15.98
C LEU A 400 -14.61 16.15 17.12
N ALA A 401 -14.46 14.96 17.72
CA ALA A 401 -15.26 14.56 18.88
C ALA A 401 -14.95 15.42 20.11
N GLU A 402 -13.68 15.73 20.36
CA GLU A 402 -13.26 16.67 21.42
C GLU A 402 -13.83 18.08 21.17
N ALA A 403 -13.73 18.59 19.93
CA ALA A 403 -14.32 19.88 19.57
C ALA A 403 -15.83 19.91 19.83
N ARG A 404 -16.54 18.81 19.52
CA ARG A 404 -17.97 18.67 19.77
C ARG A 404 -18.30 18.70 21.26
N GLU A 405 -17.55 18.00 22.09
CA GLU A 405 -17.72 18.01 23.55
C GLU A 405 -17.44 19.41 24.12
N GLN A 406 -16.36 20.07 23.68
CA GLN A 406 -15.99 21.43 24.10
C GLN A 406 -17.07 22.46 23.72
N LEU A 407 -17.69 22.29 22.53
CA LEU A 407 -18.78 23.15 22.09
C LEU A 407 -20.05 22.93 22.91
N VAL A 408 -20.49 21.67 23.03
CA VAL A 408 -21.84 21.34 23.58
C VAL A 408 -21.86 21.34 25.11
N VAL A 409 -20.79 20.86 25.75
CA VAL A 409 -20.75 20.70 27.24
C VAL A 409 -20.16 21.92 27.91
N TYR A 410 -19.06 22.47 27.35
CA TYR A 410 -18.28 23.51 28.02
C TYR A 410 -18.50 24.90 27.41
N ASN A 411 -19.11 25.02 26.23
CA ASN A 411 -19.27 26.26 25.48
C ASN A 411 -17.93 27.05 25.35
N ALA A 412 -16.83 26.32 25.13
CA ALA A 412 -15.46 26.82 25.20
C ALA A 412 -14.89 27.03 23.77
N GLY A 413 -15.25 28.14 23.12
CA GLY A 413 -14.90 28.45 21.72
C GLY A 413 -13.42 28.34 21.41
N GLU A 414 -12.52 28.84 22.30
CA GLU A 414 -11.07 28.78 22.11
C GLU A 414 -10.55 27.32 22.06
N LEU A 415 -11.09 26.44 22.92
CA LEU A 415 -10.72 25.02 22.91
C LEU A 415 -11.25 24.33 21.65
N VAL A 416 -12.45 24.69 21.18
CA VAL A 416 -13.00 24.21 19.91
C VAL A 416 -12.06 24.58 18.75
N ALA A 417 -11.61 25.85 18.67
CA ALA A 417 -10.68 26.31 17.64
C ALA A 417 -9.36 25.53 17.65
N GLU A 418 -8.79 25.24 18.83
CA GLU A 418 -7.57 24.46 18.96
C GLU A 418 -7.77 22.99 18.52
N SER A 419 -8.85 22.34 18.93
CA SER A 419 -9.15 20.97 18.50
C SER A 419 -9.38 20.88 16.98
N LEU A 420 -10.04 21.88 16.37
CA LEU A 420 -10.19 21.96 14.92
C LEU A 420 -8.85 22.19 14.19
N ARG A 421 -7.94 22.98 14.77
CA ARG A 421 -6.59 23.15 14.24
C ARG A 421 -5.80 21.84 14.24
N LEU A 422 -5.89 21.06 15.32
CA LEU A 422 -5.26 19.75 15.42
C LEU A 422 -5.87 18.75 14.43
N ALA A 423 -7.19 18.79 14.25
CA ALA A 423 -7.90 17.98 13.24
C ALA A 423 -7.42 18.32 11.81
N GLN A 424 -7.29 19.62 11.51
CA GLN A 424 -6.79 20.09 10.22
C GLN A 424 -5.37 19.61 9.94
N ASN A 425 -4.46 19.73 10.91
CA ASN A 425 -3.08 19.28 10.78
C ASN A 425 -3.03 17.76 10.52
N ALA A 426 -3.79 16.97 11.31
CA ALA A 426 -3.84 15.51 11.15
C ALA A 426 -4.37 15.11 9.76
N LEU A 427 -5.38 15.78 9.24
CA LEU A 427 -5.94 15.50 7.91
C LEU A 427 -4.98 15.92 6.80
N GLY A 428 -4.32 17.08 6.93
CA GLY A 428 -3.35 17.61 5.94
C GLY A 428 -2.07 16.79 5.82
N GLU A 429 -1.70 16.01 6.86
CA GLU A 429 -0.58 15.07 6.77
C GLU A 429 -0.79 14.01 5.67
N ILE A 430 -2.02 13.72 5.28
CA ILE A 430 -2.34 12.73 4.24
C ILE A 430 -1.76 13.16 2.89
N THR A 431 -1.98 14.41 2.49
CA THR A 431 -1.53 14.97 1.22
C THR A 431 -0.12 15.57 1.30
N GLY A 432 0.39 15.78 2.51
CA GLY A 432 1.74 16.29 2.77
C GLY A 432 1.80 17.77 3.10
N ASP A 433 0.66 18.46 3.28
CA ASP A 433 0.63 19.90 3.58
C ASP A 433 1.31 20.27 4.91
N PHE A 434 1.32 19.33 5.87
CA PHE A 434 1.86 19.52 7.22
C PHE A 434 2.77 18.36 7.64
N SER A 435 3.53 17.78 6.71
CA SER A 435 4.37 16.60 6.99
C SER A 435 5.71 17.01 7.61
N ALA A 436 6.13 16.30 8.66
CA ALA A 436 7.47 16.41 9.20
C ALA A 436 8.51 15.75 8.26
N ASP A 437 9.72 16.30 8.19
CA ASP A 437 10.83 15.78 7.36
C ASP A 437 11.14 14.30 7.63
N ASP A 438 11.04 13.86 8.90
CA ASP A 438 11.24 12.45 9.27
C ASP A 438 10.18 11.51 8.65
N LEU A 439 8.94 11.96 8.48
CA LEU A 439 7.88 11.21 7.84
C LEU A 439 8.15 11.08 6.34
N LEU A 440 8.51 12.17 5.67
CA LEU A 440 8.89 12.18 4.26
C LEU A 440 10.08 11.26 4.00
N GLY A 441 11.11 11.32 4.85
CA GLY A 441 12.27 10.45 4.78
C GLY A 441 11.92 8.96 4.86
N LYS A 442 11.00 8.57 5.74
CA LYS A 442 10.53 7.18 5.87
C LYS A 442 9.72 6.72 4.66
N ILE A 443 8.83 7.56 4.15
CA ILE A 443 7.98 7.23 3.00
C ILE A 443 8.83 7.03 1.76
N PHE A 444 9.65 8.02 1.39
CA PHE A 444 10.48 7.94 0.19
C PHE A 444 11.62 6.92 0.31
N GLY A 445 12.17 6.73 1.52
CA GLY A 445 13.19 5.71 1.77
C GLY A 445 12.70 4.27 1.55
N SER A 446 11.40 4.03 1.53
CA SER A 446 10.80 2.72 1.20
C SER A 446 10.64 2.48 -0.31
N PHE A 447 10.87 3.48 -1.16
CA PHE A 447 10.71 3.37 -2.61
C PHE A 447 11.94 2.73 -3.24
N CYS A 448 11.79 2.24 -4.48
CA CYS A 448 12.93 1.74 -5.26
C CYS A 448 13.84 2.89 -5.71
N ILE A 449 15.15 2.61 -5.85
CA ILE A 449 16.11 3.54 -6.48
C ILE A 449 15.71 3.74 -7.94
N GLY A 450 15.75 4.99 -8.43
CA GLY A 450 15.37 5.33 -9.81
C GLY A 450 13.92 5.79 -9.97
N LYS A 451 13.18 5.90 -8.85
CA LYS A 451 11.79 6.39 -8.79
C LYS A 451 11.69 7.64 -7.94
#